data_28eb84b72a1712954c9f5eaba037486d
#
_entry.id   28eb84b72a1712954c9f5eaba037486d
#
_cell.length_a   1.000
_cell.length_b   1.000
_cell.length_c   1.000
_cell.angle_alpha   90.00
_cell.angle_beta   90.00
_cell.angle_gamma   90.00
#
_symmetry.space_group_name_H-M   'P 1'
#
loop_
_entity.id
_entity.type
_entity.pdbx_description
1 polymer ?
#
loop_
_entity_poly.entity_id
_entity_poly.type
_entity_poly.pdbx_seq_one_letter_code
_entity_poly.pdbx_strand_id
1 'polypeptide(L)'
;GYANIRETASTRDSGFALFRRNRLIKGVGENEGYRPLEIFKAPNSFIYQRVYGEIHLNDEEVTHTKDDFQWTPDEESEFLKKLKEELESEPKPILSQADRFRKDRRSRDLKIQSEEGLNSSIKKIQGSIAALEDYKPPKQPEISQKLPEAKTKEKRRKTVRFEGNDWLVEAILN
;
A
#
# COMPACT_ATOMS: atom_id res chain seq x y z
N GLY A 1 -24.12 8.96 -12.15
CA GLY A 1 -23.65 7.80 -11.41
C GLY A 1 -22.48 8.09 -10.48
N TYR A 2 -21.97 7.09 -9.84
CA TYR A 2 -20.75 7.16 -9.01
C TYR A 2 -19.96 5.85 -9.08
N ALA A 3 -18.66 5.93 -8.83
CA ALA A 3 -17.78 4.80 -8.61
C ALA A 3 -16.98 5.01 -7.33
N ASN A 4 -16.68 3.92 -6.61
CA ASN A 4 -15.94 3.98 -5.36
C ASN A 4 -15.12 2.70 -5.14
N ILE A 5 -14.25 2.72 -4.14
CA ILE A 5 -13.36 1.60 -3.77
C ILE A 5 -13.74 1.12 -2.36
N ARG A 6 -14.03 -0.16 -2.22
CA ARG A 6 -14.31 -0.79 -0.92
C ARG A 6 -13.01 -0.96 -0.13
N GLU A 7 -13.08 -0.72 1.16
CA GLU A 7 -11.97 -0.99 2.06
C GLU A 7 -11.71 -2.50 2.20
N THR A 8 -12.77 -3.30 2.27
CA THR A 8 -12.68 -4.77 2.34
C THR A 8 -12.97 -5.37 0.97
N ALA A 9 -12.11 -6.27 0.50
CA ALA A 9 -12.30 -6.97 -0.75
C ALA A 9 -13.52 -7.90 -0.67
N SER A 10 -14.36 -7.85 -1.69
CA SER A 10 -15.54 -8.70 -1.82
C SER A 10 -15.83 -8.94 -3.30
N THR A 11 -15.80 -10.17 -3.74
CA THR A 11 -16.21 -10.53 -5.10
C THR A 11 -17.73 -10.50 -5.25
N ARG A 12 -18.45 -10.69 -4.16
CA ARG A 12 -19.91 -10.71 -4.12
C ARG A 12 -20.51 -9.32 -4.34
N ASP A 13 -19.95 -8.31 -3.65
CA ASP A 13 -20.54 -6.96 -3.57
C ASP A 13 -19.77 -5.92 -4.39
N SER A 14 -18.93 -6.35 -5.33
CA SER A 14 -18.21 -5.50 -6.26
C SER A 14 -18.90 -5.48 -7.63
N GLY A 15 -18.49 -4.57 -8.49
CA GLY A 15 -19.09 -4.37 -9.80
C GLY A 15 -20.06 -3.19 -9.84
N PHE A 16 -20.57 -2.91 -11.00
CA PHE A 16 -21.52 -1.81 -11.21
C PHE A 16 -22.96 -2.30 -11.24
N ALA A 17 -23.86 -1.51 -10.66
CA ALA A 17 -25.30 -1.60 -10.88
C ALA A 17 -25.70 -0.61 -11.98
N LEU A 18 -26.35 -1.08 -13.02
CA LEU A 18 -26.75 -0.28 -14.17
C LEU A 18 -28.24 0.07 -14.06
N PHE A 19 -28.52 1.36 -14.08
CA PHE A 19 -29.87 1.91 -13.96
C PHE A 19 -30.32 2.62 -15.25
N ARG A 20 -31.58 2.52 -15.54
CA ARG A 20 -32.30 3.35 -16.52
C ARG A 20 -33.51 3.99 -15.90
N ARG A 21 -33.58 5.32 -15.91
CA ARG A 21 -34.71 6.11 -15.36
C ARG A 21 -35.07 5.66 -13.94
N ASN A 22 -34.05 5.54 -13.07
CA ASN A 22 -34.15 5.06 -11.67
C ASN A 22 -34.62 3.59 -11.52
N ARG A 23 -34.73 2.85 -12.59
CA ARG A 23 -34.97 1.40 -12.54
C ARG A 23 -33.67 0.66 -12.72
N LEU A 24 -33.41 -0.28 -11.82
CA LEU A 24 -32.31 -1.22 -11.97
C LEU A 24 -32.56 -2.17 -13.16
N ILE A 25 -31.57 -2.29 -14.02
CA ILE A 25 -31.59 -3.15 -15.20
C ILE A 25 -30.65 -4.33 -15.02
N LYS A 26 -29.40 -4.08 -14.57
CA LYS A 26 -28.36 -5.11 -14.47
C LYS A 26 -27.46 -4.87 -13.27
N GLY A 27 -26.96 -5.95 -12.66
CA GLY A 27 -25.89 -5.81 -11.66
C GLY A 27 -26.32 -5.87 -10.21
N VAL A 28 -27.45 -6.52 -9.90
CA VAL A 28 -27.90 -6.76 -8.52
C VAL A 28 -28.16 -8.23 -8.26
N GLY A 29 -27.57 -8.73 -7.23
CA GLY A 29 -27.59 -10.11 -6.80
C GLY A 29 -26.22 -10.56 -6.33
N GLU A 30 -26.15 -11.71 -5.69
CA GLU A 30 -24.88 -12.29 -5.29
C GLU A 30 -24.05 -12.64 -6.54
N ASN A 31 -22.92 -11.96 -6.72
CA ASN A 31 -22.04 -12.10 -7.88
C ASN A 31 -22.58 -11.58 -9.23
N GLU A 32 -23.68 -10.85 -9.27
CA GLU A 32 -24.31 -10.37 -10.51
C GLU A 32 -23.89 -8.95 -10.91
N GLY A 33 -22.99 -8.30 -10.15
CA GLY A 33 -22.45 -6.98 -10.51
C GLY A 33 -21.93 -6.97 -11.95
N TYR A 34 -22.23 -5.91 -12.70
CA TYR A 34 -21.70 -5.72 -14.06
C TYR A 34 -20.20 -5.49 -14.00
N ARG A 35 -19.40 -6.40 -14.55
CA ARG A 35 -17.93 -6.43 -14.44
C ARG A 35 -17.27 -6.76 -15.77
N PRO A 36 -17.30 -5.84 -16.74
CA PRO A 36 -16.63 -6.05 -18.02
C PRO A 36 -15.12 -6.22 -17.82
N LEU A 37 -14.53 -7.17 -18.55
CA LEU A 37 -13.11 -7.54 -18.43
C LEU A 37 -12.16 -6.38 -18.75
N GLU A 38 -12.57 -5.49 -19.64
CA GLU A 38 -11.83 -4.31 -20.07
C GLU A 38 -11.54 -3.34 -18.93
N ILE A 39 -12.41 -3.31 -17.90
CA ILE A 39 -12.31 -2.47 -16.71
C ILE A 39 -11.86 -3.28 -15.51
N PHE A 40 -12.54 -4.39 -15.23
CA PHE A 40 -12.35 -5.15 -13.98
C PHE A 40 -11.20 -6.15 -14.02
N LYS A 41 -10.67 -6.45 -15.21
CA LYS A 41 -9.60 -7.44 -15.41
C LYS A 41 -10.00 -8.84 -14.91
N ALA A 42 -9.04 -9.63 -14.44
CA ALA A 42 -9.28 -10.96 -13.94
C ALA A 42 -10.03 -10.97 -12.57
N PRO A 43 -10.81 -12.02 -12.25
CA PRO A 43 -11.60 -12.12 -11.02
C PRO A 43 -10.82 -12.01 -9.72
N ASN A 44 -9.50 -12.27 -9.74
CA ASN A 44 -8.62 -12.15 -8.59
C ASN A 44 -7.90 -10.78 -8.50
N SER A 45 -8.18 -9.86 -9.42
CA SER A 45 -7.60 -8.52 -9.39
C SER A 45 -8.19 -7.68 -8.25
N PHE A 46 -7.43 -6.68 -7.78
CA PHE A 46 -7.93 -5.76 -6.76
C PHE A 46 -9.07 -4.88 -7.26
N ILE A 47 -9.05 -4.52 -8.54
CA ILE A 47 -10.13 -3.79 -9.19
C ILE A 47 -11.41 -4.61 -9.12
N TYR A 48 -11.35 -5.88 -9.53
CA TYR A 48 -12.49 -6.79 -9.53
C TYR A 48 -13.14 -6.98 -8.15
N GLN A 49 -12.34 -6.98 -7.08
CA GLN A 49 -12.82 -7.24 -5.74
C GLN A 49 -13.22 -5.99 -4.95
N ARG A 50 -12.92 -4.79 -5.46
CA ARG A 50 -13.05 -3.56 -4.67
C ARG A 50 -13.82 -2.45 -5.34
N VAL A 51 -13.80 -2.36 -6.68
CA VAL A 51 -14.53 -1.31 -7.38
C VAL A 51 -16.01 -1.65 -7.42
N TYR A 52 -16.84 -0.68 -7.04
CA TYR A 52 -18.29 -0.77 -7.09
C TYR A 52 -18.89 0.59 -7.39
N GLY A 53 -20.15 0.61 -7.80
CA GLY A 53 -20.82 1.88 -8.08
C GLY A 53 -22.15 1.69 -8.79
N GLU A 54 -22.74 2.82 -9.15
CA GLU A 54 -23.99 2.91 -9.88
C GLU A 54 -23.80 3.77 -11.13
N ILE A 55 -24.29 3.28 -12.25
CA ILE A 55 -24.23 3.99 -13.53
C ILE A 55 -25.63 4.16 -14.07
N HIS A 56 -25.99 5.37 -14.40
CA HIS A 56 -27.31 5.73 -14.92
C HIS A 56 -27.23 5.97 -16.43
N LEU A 57 -27.88 5.10 -17.20
CA LEU A 57 -27.94 5.09 -18.65
C LEU A 57 -29.39 5.41 -19.10
N ASN A 58 -29.76 6.67 -19.00
CA ASN A 58 -31.17 7.09 -19.17
C ASN A 58 -31.62 7.08 -20.63
N ASP A 59 -30.71 7.28 -21.54
CA ASP A 59 -30.99 7.42 -22.98
C ASP A 59 -30.84 6.09 -23.74
N GLU A 60 -30.25 5.08 -23.11
CA GLU A 60 -30.04 3.77 -23.73
C GLU A 60 -31.32 2.93 -23.79
N GLU A 61 -31.45 2.16 -24.85
CA GLU A 61 -32.55 1.22 -24.99
C GLU A 61 -32.33 -0.05 -24.17
N VAL A 62 -33.41 -0.62 -23.63
CA VAL A 62 -33.37 -1.87 -22.88
C VAL A 62 -34.09 -2.98 -23.63
N THR A 63 -33.73 -4.22 -23.36
CA THR A 63 -34.42 -5.41 -23.89
C THR A 63 -35.91 -5.40 -23.57
N HIS A 64 -36.67 -6.18 -24.29
CA HIS A 64 -38.12 -6.31 -24.06
C HIS A 64 -38.44 -6.82 -22.66
N THR A 65 -37.61 -7.69 -22.13
CA THR A 65 -37.68 -8.23 -20.74
C THR A 65 -37.21 -7.23 -19.68
N LYS A 66 -36.50 -6.16 -20.09
CA LYS A 66 -35.95 -5.12 -19.21
C LYS A 66 -34.93 -5.63 -18.19
N ASP A 67 -34.20 -6.66 -18.57
CA ASP A 67 -33.16 -7.33 -17.77
C ASP A 67 -31.75 -7.06 -18.33
N ASP A 68 -31.64 -6.44 -19.50
CA ASP A 68 -30.36 -6.01 -20.10
C ASP A 68 -30.56 -4.76 -20.96
N PHE A 69 -29.46 -4.15 -21.37
CA PHE A 69 -29.43 -3.08 -22.37
C PHE A 69 -29.33 -3.67 -23.78
N GLN A 70 -30.00 -3.02 -24.73
CA GLN A 70 -30.02 -3.45 -26.11
C GLN A 70 -28.88 -2.80 -26.91
N TRP A 71 -27.63 -3.06 -26.47
CA TRP A 71 -26.46 -2.54 -27.15
C TRP A 71 -26.06 -3.40 -28.34
N THR A 72 -25.60 -2.74 -29.38
CA THR A 72 -24.72 -3.38 -30.35
C THR A 72 -23.32 -3.56 -29.76
N PRO A 73 -22.51 -4.52 -30.26
CA PRO A 73 -21.12 -4.70 -29.78
C PRO A 73 -20.26 -3.43 -29.86
N ASP A 74 -20.50 -2.60 -30.87
CA ASP A 74 -19.76 -1.35 -31.07
C ASP A 74 -20.17 -0.29 -30.04
N GLU A 75 -21.46 -0.16 -29.73
CA GLU A 75 -21.98 0.76 -28.71
C GLU A 75 -21.49 0.38 -27.31
N GLU A 76 -21.53 -0.91 -26.96
CA GLU A 76 -20.98 -1.39 -25.69
C GLU A 76 -19.48 -1.10 -25.58
N SER A 77 -18.72 -1.35 -26.65
CA SER A 77 -17.28 -1.09 -26.68
C SER A 77 -16.96 0.39 -26.51
N GLU A 78 -17.70 1.28 -27.16
CA GLU A 78 -17.52 2.73 -27.03
C GLU A 78 -17.88 3.21 -25.61
N PHE A 79 -18.97 2.69 -25.04
CA PHE A 79 -19.36 2.96 -23.65
C PHE A 79 -18.27 2.54 -22.68
N LEU A 80 -17.74 1.31 -22.81
CA LEU A 80 -16.68 0.78 -21.95
C LEU A 80 -15.41 1.60 -22.03
N LYS A 81 -15.04 2.06 -23.23
CA LYS A 81 -13.88 2.92 -23.43
C LYS A 81 -14.05 4.25 -22.71
N LYS A 82 -15.17 4.93 -22.88
CA LYS A 82 -15.48 6.21 -22.19
C LYS A 82 -15.53 6.03 -20.68
N LEU A 83 -16.17 4.96 -20.22
CA LEU A 83 -16.25 4.66 -18.79
C LEU A 83 -14.86 4.41 -18.17
N LYS A 84 -14.01 3.69 -18.87
CA LYS A 84 -12.63 3.44 -18.43
C LYS A 84 -11.82 4.74 -18.37
N GLU A 85 -11.91 5.58 -19.39
CA GLU A 85 -11.24 6.88 -19.41
C GLU A 85 -11.68 7.75 -18.24
N GLU A 86 -12.97 7.78 -17.93
CA GLU A 86 -13.52 8.53 -16.79
C GLU A 86 -13.03 7.98 -15.45
N LEU A 87 -12.99 6.65 -15.28
CA LEU A 87 -12.51 5.99 -14.06
C LEU A 87 -10.98 6.12 -13.86
N GLU A 88 -10.23 6.44 -14.90
CA GLU A 88 -8.80 6.70 -14.86
C GLU A 88 -8.47 8.20 -14.83
N SER A 89 -9.47 9.08 -14.94
CA SER A 89 -9.27 10.53 -15.00
C SER A 89 -8.82 11.12 -13.66
N GLU A 90 -7.99 12.16 -13.75
CA GLU A 90 -7.60 12.98 -12.59
C GLU A 90 -8.78 13.88 -12.15
N PRO A 91 -8.92 14.24 -10.87
CA PRO A 91 -7.94 14.07 -9.80
C PRO A 91 -8.04 12.75 -9.01
N LYS A 92 -8.96 11.87 -9.35
CA LYS A 92 -9.20 10.63 -8.58
C LYS A 92 -9.25 9.40 -9.49
N PRO A 93 -8.13 8.90 -10.00
CA PRO A 93 -8.09 7.72 -10.87
C PRO A 93 -8.45 6.46 -10.07
N ILE A 94 -9.72 6.08 -10.09
CA ILE A 94 -10.30 4.98 -9.30
C ILE A 94 -9.61 3.64 -9.58
N LEU A 95 -9.37 3.31 -10.84
CA LEU A 95 -8.76 2.03 -11.21
C LEU A 95 -7.31 1.92 -10.72
N SER A 96 -6.54 2.99 -10.90
CA SER A 96 -5.16 3.05 -10.40
C SER A 96 -5.07 2.99 -8.88
N GLN A 97 -5.99 3.65 -8.18
CA GLN A 97 -6.07 3.60 -6.71
C GLN A 97 -6.45 2.19 -6.23
N ALA A 98 -7.40 1.53 -6.87
CA ALA A 98 -7.81 0.17 -6.53
C ALA A 98 -6.65 -0.83 -6.70
N ASP A 99 -5.89 -0.73 -7.78
CA ASP A 99 -4.72 -1.58 -8.05
C ASP A 99 -3.60 -1.40 -7.01
N ARG A 100 -3.40 -0.16 -6.52
CA ARG A 100 -2.36 0.18 -5.52
C ARG A 100 -2.82 0.00 -4.07
N PHE A 101 -4.07 -0.28 -3.84
CA PHE A 101 -4.69 -0.27 -2.50
C PHE A 101 -3.91 -1.09 -1.45
N ARG A 102 -3.37 -2.24 -1.83
CA ARG A 102 -2.57 -3.08 -0.92
C ARG A 102 -1.23 -2.45 -0.54
N LYS A 103 -0.58 -1.76 -1.49
CA LYS A 103 0.70 -1.09 -1.25
C LYS A 103 0.51 0.08 -0.29
N ASP A 104 -0.52 0.87 -0.51
CA ASP A 104 -0.80 2.07 0.29
C ASP A 104 -1.26 1.71 1.71
N ARG A 105 -2.05 0.64 1.87
CA ARG A 105 -2.41 0.13 3.19
C ARG A 105 -1.18 -0.37 3.95
N ARG A 106 -0.35 -1.20 3.32
CA ARG A 106 0.88 -1.72 3.95
C ARG A 106 1.84 -0.60 4.34
N SER A 107 1.97 0.44 3.51
CA SER A 107 2.81 1.60 3.82
C SER A 107 2.27 2.40 5.00
N ARG A 108 0.95 2.55 5.12
CA ARG A 108 0.31 3.21 6.28
C ARG A 108 0.49 2.40 7.56
N ASP A 109 0.24 1.10 7.52
CA ASP A 109 0.41 0.21 8.67
C ASP A 109 1.86 0.20 9.16
N LEU A 110 2.84 0.17 8.26
CA LEU A 110 4.26 0.27 8.59
C LEU A 110 4.64 1.63 9.20
N LYS A 111 4.06 2.73 8.72
CA LYS A 111 4.27 4.06 9.32
C LYS A 111 3.73 4.11 10.74
N ILE A 112 2.51 3.66 10.97
CA ILE A 112 1.90 3.63 12.31
C ILE A 112 2.75 2.80 13.26
N GLN A 113 3.14 1.58 12.87
CA GLN A 113 4.00 0.71 13.67
C GLN A 113 5.37 1.35 13.97
N SER A 114 5.96 2.06 12.99
CA SER A 114 7.24 2.75 13.21
C SER A 114 7.11 3.92 14.17
N GLU A 115 6.05 4.69 14.10
CA GLU A 115 5.77 5.81 15.01
C GLU A 115 5.48 5.32 16.44
N GLU A 116 4.72 4.25 16.60
CA GLU A 116 4.47 3.62 17.91
C GLU A 116 5.76 3.06 18.50
N GLY A 117 6.59 2.38 17.71
CA GLY A 117 7.91 1.90 18.11
C GLY A 117 8.85 3.02 18.54
N LEU A 118 8.87 4.12 17.79
CA LEU A 118 9.66 5.30 18.12
C LEU A 118 9.20 5.93 19.44
N ASN A 119 7.89 6.15 19.59
CA ASN A 119 7.32 6.74 20.80
C ASN A 119 7.58 5.87 22.04
N SER A 120 7.49 4.54 21.91
CA SER A 120 7.80 3.61 23.01
C SER A 120 9.28 3.67 23.39
N SER A 121 10.18 3.80 22.40
CA SER A 121 11.62 3.95 22.63
C SER A 121 11.96 5.27 23.31
N ILE A 122 11.35 6.37 22.88
CA ILE A 122 11.51 7.69 23.49
C ILE A 122 11.07 7.64 24.97
N LYS A 123 9.92 7.04 25.28
CA LYS A 123 9.46 6.90 26.66
C LYS A 123 10.44 6.08 27.54
N LYS A 124 11.01 5.00 27.00
CA LYS A 124 12.03 4.21 27.68
C LYS A 124 13.29 5.02 27.97
N ILE A 125 13.77 5.78 26.99
CA ILE A 125 14.94 6.66 27.13
C ILE A 125 14.67 7.75 28.18
N GLN A 126 13.51 8.40 28.13
CA GLN A 126 13.14 9.40 29.13
C GLN A 126 13.07 8.85 30.54
N GLY A 127 12.50 7.65 30.69
CA GLY A 127 12.48 6.94 31.99
C GLY A 127 13.88 6.59 32.50
N SER A 128 14.79 6.21 31.59
CA SER A 128 16.18 5.91 31.94
C SER A 128 16.96 7.17 32.33
N ILE A 129 16.73 8.31 31.65
CA ILE A 129 17.34 9.60 32.00
C ILE A 129 16.87 10.08 33.37
N ALA A 130 15.56 10.01 33.64
CA ALA A 130 15.03 10.37 34.96
C ALA A 130 15.62 9.50 36.09
N ALA A 131 15.85 8.21 35.83
CA ALA A 131 16.52 7.32 36.79
C ALA A 131 18.01 7.65 36.99
N LEU A 132 18.67 8.26 35.98
CA LEU A 132 20.07 8.71 36.08
C LEU A 132 20.23 10.04 36.81
N GLU A 133 19.24 10.91 36.84
CA GLU A 133 19.25 12.16 37.60
C GLU A 133 19.30 11.89 39.11
N ASP A 134 18.73 10.76 39.60
CA ASP A 134 18.82 10.32 41.00
C ASP A 134 20.06 9.45 41.31
N TYR A 135 20.87 9.16 40.28
CA TYR A 135 22.05 8.30 40.45
C TYR A 135 23.20 9.07 41.11
N LYS A 136 23.50 8.80 42.36
CA LYS A 136 24.75 9.21 43.00
C LYS A 136 25.81 8.14 42.74
N PRO A 137 26.84 8.43 41.96
CA PRO A 137 27.88 7.43 41.70
C PRO A 137 28.54 7.03 43.03
N PRO A 138 28.79 5.72 43.27
CA PRO A 138 29.53 5.29 44.43
C PRO A 138 30.91 5.97 44.40
N LYS A 139 31.38 6.46 45.56
CA LYS A 139 32.72 6.99 45.70
C LYS A 139 33.70 5.98 45.13
N GLN A 140 34.39 6.33 44.04
CA GLN A 140 35.42 5.47 43.50
C GLN A 140 36.50 5.26 44.56
N PRO A 141 36.87 3.98 44.90
CA PRO A 141 38.10 3.76 45.65
C PRO A 141 39.27 4.32 44.80
N GLU A 142 40.15 5.10 45.43
CA GLU A 142 41.38 5.55 44.77
C GLU A 142 42.25 4.34 44.41
N ILE A 143 42.07 3.85 43.20
CA ILE A 143 42.92 2.79 42.63
C ILE A 143 44.15 3.49 42.04
N SER A 144 45.20 3.60 42.81
CA SER A 144 46.53 3.94 42.33
C SER A 144 47.08 2.72 41.52
N GLN A 145 46.49 2.44 40.39
CA GLN A 145 47.08 1.48 39.44
C GLN A 145 47.74 2.25 38.33
N LYS A 146 49.08 2.16 38.27
CA LYS A 146 49.84 2.51 37.07
C LYS A 146 49.22 1.78 35.88
N LEU A 147 48.65 2.53 34.93
CA LEU A 147 48.22 1.96 33.66
C LEU A 147 49.40 1.23 33.02
N PRO A 148 49.25 -0.04 32.61
CA PRO A 148 50.21 -0.69 31.75
C PRO A 148 50.27 0.08 30.43
N GLU A 149 51.49 0.36 29.98
CA GLU A 149 51.74 1.03 28.69
C GLU A 149 50.97 0.28 27.59
N ALA A 150 50.12 1.03 26.87
CA ALA A 150 49.35 0.48 25.77
C ALA A 150 50.30 -0.05 24.68
N LYS A 151 50.34 -1.36 24.50
CA LYS A 151 51.04 -1.95 23.37
C LYS A 151 50.48 -1.36 22.07
N THR A 152 51.38 -0.79 21.28
CA THR A 152 51.02 -0.22 19.97
C THR A 152 50.35 -1.30 19.12
N LYS A 153 49.08 -1.13 18.81
CA LYS A 153 48.34 -2.05 17.95
C LYS A 153 48.91 -1.99 16.54
N GLU A 154 49.40 -3.10 16.03
CA GLU A 154 49.93 -3.18 14.69
C GLU A 154 48.78 -3.19 13.69
N LYS A 155 48.72 -2.17 12.86
CA LYS A 155 47.72 -2.06 11.79
C LYS A 155 48.30 -2.65 10.50
N ARG A 156 47.69 -3.68 9.99
CA ARG A 156 48.06 -4.23 8.68
C ARG A 156 46.99 -3.85 7.65
N ARG A 157 47.41 -3.23 6.56
CA ARG A 157 46.58 -2.87 5.44
C ARG A 157 46.91 -3.75 4.24
N LYS A 158 45.88 -4.29 3.61
CA LYS A 158 46.00 -5.06 2.38
C LYS A 158 44.92 -4.66 1.40
N THR A 159 45.33 -4.33 0.16
CA THR A 159 44.42 -4.10 -0.94
C THR A 159 43.99 -5.44 -1.54
N VAL A 160 42.73 -5.70 -1.63
CA VAL A 160 42.15 -6.90 -2.24
C VAL A 160 41.30 -6.46 -3.43
N ARG A 161 41.60 -7.03 -4.62
CA ARG A 161 40.84 -6.78 -5.83
C ARG A 161 39.73 -7.82 -5.97
N PHE A 162 38.50 -7.33 -6.05
CA PHE A 162 37.30 -8.14 -6.25
C PHE A 162 36.39 -7.48 -7.29
N GLU A 163 35.98 -8.21 -8.31
CA GLU A 163 35.11 -7.74 -9.41
C GLU A 163 35.54 -6.41 -10.06
N GLY A 164 36.85 -6.24 -10.25
CA GLY A 164 37.42 -5.07 -10.92
C GLY A 164 37.63 -3.84 -10.03
N ASN A 165 37.18 -3.87 -8.79
CA ASN A 165 37.34 -2.80 -7.80
C ASN A 165 38.39 -3.16 -6.75
N ASP A 166 39.21 -2.16 -6.34
CA ASP A 166 40.19 -2.31 -5.29
C ASP A 166 39.60 -1.94 -3.92
N TRP A 167 39.61 -2.89 -2.98
CA TRP A 167 39.13 -2.71 -1.61
C TRP A 167 40.28 -2.67 -0.63
N LEU A 168 40.34 -1.63 0.19
CA LEU A 168 41.32 -1.54 1.26
C LEU A 168 40.75 -2.21 2.53
N VAL A 169 41.40 -3.31 2.93
CA VAL A 169 41.03 -4.03 4.15
C VAL A 169 42.03 -3.70 5.24
N GLU A 170 41.56 -3.15 6.35
CA GLU A 170 42.34 -2.81 7.54
C GLU A 170 42.07 -3.83 8.66
N ALA A 171 43.09 -4.59 9.07
CA ALA A 171 42.98 -5.49 10.21
C ALA A 171 43.76 -4.92 11.41
N ILE A 172 43.09 -4.83 12.55
CA ILE A 172 43.69 -4.46 13.82
C ILE A 172 43.97 -5.75 14.61
N LEU A 173 45.24 -6.09 14.81
CA LEU A 173 45.62 -7.24 15.64
C LEU A 173 45.68 -6.80 17.10
N ASN A 174 44.98 -7.54 17.95
CA ASN A 174 44.99 -7.34 19.40
C ASN A 174 46.14 -8.06 20.05
#